data_96fef88bf8e19e657f8652b66dfd5788
#
_entry.id   96fef88bf8e19e657f8652b66dfd5788
#
_cell.length_a   1.000
_cell.length_b   1.000
_cell.length_c   1.000
_cell.angle_alpha   90.00
_cell.angle_beta   90.00
_cell.angle_gamma   90.00
#
_symmetry.space_group_name_H-M   'P 1'
#
loop_
_entity.id
_entity.type
_entity.pdbx_description
1 polymer ?
#
loop_
_entity_poly.entity_id
_entity_poly.type
_entity_poly.pdbx_seq_one_letter_code
_entity_poly.pdbx_strand_id
1 'polypeptide(L)'
;MGQPSEPTPRLLDEHSNYIFGRNLDERQRLRYQFSLLREDINLWFDAALRLGGLSTDPDQADWSVLDVGCGEGHLALEVARRYPRARVVGIDADATAIAAASASVTTGANVRFLVHDTRHPIPDDVVPDGGFDAAVAWMVLLYLPDRHGALTNLAAALARGGVLLLGNIPDQPMDVDHPSAVAIATAGQQALQRVGMIGLEHDLGPLLRQAGFADVTTVVPRYLVGGATISGQRWYALAVANIRAGKRLVVDACRLMDSTDYDRHLDQLIHAPALDQSGEARFLFTLARRA
;
A
#
# COMPACT_ATOMS: atom_id res chain seq x y z
N MET A 1 -28.86 14.30 24.65
CA MET A 1 -27.55 14.28 25.36
C MET A 1 -26.66 13.30 24.59
N GLY A 2 -25.78 13.85 23.76
CA GLY A 2 -24.81 13.03 23.00
C GLY A 2 -23.77 12.47 23.96
N GLN A 3 -23.48 11.18 23.84
CA GLN A 3 -22.35 10.59 24.55
C GLN A 3 -21.06 11.29 24.08
N PRO A 4 -20.12 11.61 25.01
CA PRO A 4 -18.84 12.15 24.61
C PRO A 4 -18.13 11.10 23.73
N SER A 5 -17.67 11.51 22.55
CA SER A 5 -16.82 10.69 21.70
C SER A 5 -15.57 10.29 22.49
N GLU A 6 -15.36 8.99 22.67
CA GLU A 6 -14.12 8.49 23.26
C GLU A 6 -12.93 9.08 22.47
N PRO A 7 -11.88 9.54 23.17
CA PRO A 7 -10.73 10.12 22.48
C PRO A 7 -10.09 9.05 21.59
N THR A 8 -9.83 9.42 20.34
CA THR A 8 -9.09 8.59 19.37
C THR A 8 -7.80 8.11 20.02
N PRO A 9 -7.50 6.81 20.03
CA PRO A 9 -6.28 6.30 20.64
C PRO A 9 -5.05 6.98 20.03
N ARG A 10 -4.17 7.53 20.87
CA ARG A 10 -2.85 8.06 20.45
C ARG A 10 -1.91 6.92 20.05
N LEU A 11 -2.21 6.26 18.95
CA LEU A 11 -1.36 5.22 18.35
C LEU A 11 -0.44 5.74 17.28
N LEU A 12 -0.78 6.90 16.77
CA LEU A 12 -0.09 7.49 15.67
C LEU A 12 1.08 8.27 16.26
N ASP A 13 2.30 7.84 15.96
CA ASP A 13 3.49 8.66 16.11
C ASP A 13 3.21 10.00 15.40
N GLU A 14 3.54 11.13 16.01
CA GLU A 14 3.23 12.47 15.46
C GLU A 14 3.77 12.64 14.02
N HIS A 15 4.69 11.77 13.60
CA HIS A 15 5.35 11.79 12.30
C HIS A 15 4.94 10.66 11.35
N SER A 16 4.16 9.67 11.78
CA SER A 16 3.73 8.55 10.94
C SER A 16 2.41 7.96 11.39
N ASN A 17 1.45 7.89 10.47
CA ASN A 17 0.17 7.20 10.66
C ASN A 17 0.26 5.68 10.50
N TYR A 18 1.47 5.08 10.47
CA TYR A 18 1.64 3.67 10.25
C TYR A 18 1.36 2.85 11.52
N ILE A 19 0.26 2.10 11.52
CA ILE A 19 -0.31 1.43 12.70
C ILE A 19 0.35 0.08 13.08
N PHE A 20 1.02 -0.58 12.12
CA PHE A 20 1.59 -1.92 12.36
C PHE A 20 2.96 -1.87 13.05
N GLY A 21 3.53 -0.66 13.23
CA GLY A 21 4.87 -0.49 13.78
C GLY A 21 5.98 -0.69 12.75
N ARG A 22 7.24 -0.63 13.21
CA ARG A 22 8.43 -0.64 12.34
C ARG A 22 9.47 -1.66 12.78
N ASN A 23 9.03 -2.73 13.44
CA ASN A 23 9.91 -3.80 13.90
C ASN A 23 10.36 -4.69 12.71
N LEU A 24 11.31 -5.56 12.98
CA LEU A 24 11.87 -6.46 11.97
C LEU A 24 10.79 -7.38 11.36
N ASP A 25 9.83 -7.84 12.15
CA ASP A 25 8.75 -8.72 11.70
C ASP A 25 7.86 -8.02 10.69
N GLU A 26 7.54 -6.74 10.92
CA GLU A 26 6.74 -5.95 9.99
C GLU A 26 7.48 -5.69 8.66
N ARG A 27 8.77 -5.38 8.74
CA ARG A 27 9.61 -5.22 7.54
C ARG A 27 9.67 -6.50 6.72
N GLN A 28 9.79 -7.67 7.36
CA GLN A 28 9.76 -8.97 6.70
C GLN A 28 8.38 -9.25 6.09
N ARG A 29 7.30 -8.92 6.79
CA ARG A 29 5.93 -9.07 6.29
C ARG A 29 5.70 -8.23 5.03
N LEU A 30 6.09 -6.95 5.02
CA LEU A 30 5.97 -6.07 3.85
C LEU A 30 6.77 -6.58 2.66
N ARG A 31 8.00 -7.05 2.89
CA ARG A 31 8.84 -7.67 1.86
C ARG A 31 8.19 -8.93 1.28
N TYR A 32 7.62 -9.77 2.14
CA TYR A 32 6.92 -10.98 1.73
C TYR A 32 5.66 -10.62 0.92
N GLN A 33 4.85 -9.66 1.38
CA GLN A 33 3.69 -9.17 0.65
C GLN A 33 4.07 -8.64 -0.74
N PHE A 34 5.11 -7.82 -0.83
CA PHE A 34 5.62 -7.34 -2.11
C PHE A 34 6.04 -8.49 -3.02
N SER A 35 6.72 -9.52 -2.49
CA SER A 35 7.15 -10.69 -3.29
C SER A 35 5.99 -11.48 -3.88
N LEU A 36 4.83 -11.53 -3.20
CA LEU A 36 3.63 -12.19 -3.72
C LEU A 36 2.95 -11.40 -4.84
N LEU A 37 2.96 -10.08 -4.72
CA LEU A 37 2.24 -9.17 -5.61
C LEU A 37 3.12 -8.60 -6.73
N ARG A 38 4.42 -8.87 -6.73
CA ARG A 38 5.39 -8.23 -7.63
C ARG A 38 5.02 -8.34 -9.10
N GLU A 39 4.58 -9.51 -9.54
CA GLU A 39 4.22 -9.74 -10.94
C GLU A 39 2.98 -8.94 -11.33
N ASP A 40 1.95 -8.93 -10.48
CA ASP A 40 0.75 -8.15 -10.71
C ASP A 40 1.03 -6.64 -10.66
N ILE A 41 1.82 -6.18 -9.67
CA ILE A 41 2.24 -4.78 -9.59
C ILE A 41 2.96 -4.37 -10.87
N ASN A 42 3.89 -5.20 -11.36
CA ASN A 42 4.60 -4.93 -12.61
C ASN A 42 3.67 -4.88 -13.82
N LEU A 43 2.71 -5.82 -13.91
CA LEU A 43 1.71 -5.84 -14.98
C LEU A 43 0.87 -4.56 -15.00
N TRP A 44 0.38 -4.14 -13.83
CA TRP A 44 -0.44 -2.94 -13.71
C TRP A 44 0.37 -1.66 -13.89
N PHE A 45 1.63 -1.64 -13.46
CA PHE A 45 2.55 -0.54 -13.73
C PHE A 45 2.78 -0.37 -15.22
N ASP A 46 3.05 -1.46 -15.94
CA ASP A 46 3.21 -1.43 -17.41
C ASP A 46 1.90 -1.00 -18.11
N ALA A 47 0.74 -1.39 -17.59
CA ALA A 47 -0.55 -0.93 -18.10
C ALA A 47 -0.73 0.59 -17.89
N ALA A 48 -0.30 1.12 -16.73
CA ALA A 48 -0.31 2.56 -16.47
C ALA A 48 0.60 3.32 -17.44
N LEU A 49 1.83 2.83 -17.66
CA LEU A 49 2.75 3.42 -18.63
C LEU A 49 2.13 3.49 -20.04
N ARG A 50 1.52 2.40 -20.49
CA ARG A 50 0.84 2.36 -21.81
C ARG A 50 -0.36 3.33 -21.88
N LEU A 51 -1.12 3.48 -20.79
CA LEU A 51 -2.20 4.47 -20.71
C LEU A 51 -1.68 5.89 -20.93
N GLY A 52 -0.49 6.19 -20.41
CA GLY A 52 0.21 7.47 -20.60
C GLY A 52 0.95 7.60 -21.94
N GLY A 53 0.94 6.58 -22.79
CA GLY A 53 1.72 6.56 -24.02
C GLY A 53 3.24 6.42 -23.79
N LEU A 54 3.64 5.93 -22.61
CA LEU A 54 5.03 5.75 -22.23
C LEU A 54 5.56 4.38 -22.68
N SER A 55 6.83 4.32 -23.08
CA SER A 55 7.45 3.07 -23.51
C SER A 55 7.62 2.10 -22.33
N THR A 56 7.27 0.83 -22.57
CA THR A 56 7.56 -0.30 -21.68
C THR A 56 8.79 -1.12 -22.15
N ASP A 57 9.48 -0.63 -23.18
CA ASP A 57 10.78 -1.17 -23.61
C ASP A 57 11.87 -0.57 -22.69
N PRO A 58 12.65 -1.39 -21.97
CA PRO A 58 13.70 -0.91 -21.07
C PRO A 58 14.73 0.00 -21.74
N ASP A 59 15.02 -0.23 -23.03
CA ASP A 59 16.00 0.56 -23.79
C ASP A 59 15.45 1.91 -24.27
N GLN A 60 14.13 2.11 -24.21
CA GLN A 60 13.43 3.32 -24.64
C GLN A 60 12.68 4.03 -23.49
N ALA A 61 12.82 3.53 -22.27
CA ALA A 61 12.11 4.02 -21.08
C ALA A 61 12.79 5.29 -20.53
N ASP A 62 12.76 6.37 -21.28
CA ASP A 62 13.33 7.68 -20.91
C ASP A 62 12.23 8.58 -20.31
N TRP A 63 11.65 8.14 -19.20
CA TRP A 63 10.60 8.81 -18.46
C TRP A 63 10.93 8.87 -16.97
N SER A 64 10.17 9.66 -16.24
CA SER A 64 10.33 9.87 -14.80
C SER A 64 9.14 9.31 -14.01
N VAL A 65 9.41 8.71 -12.85
CA VAL A 65 8.39 8.16 -11.97
C VAL A 65 8.62 8.52 -10.52
N LEU A 66 7.51 8.82 -9.85
CA LEU A 66 7.45 9.09 -8.42
C LEU A 66 6.80 7.90 -7.69
N ASP A 67 7.53 7.25 -6.79
CA ASP A 67 7.01 6.22 -5.87
C ASP A 67 6.67 6.88 -4.54
N VAL A 68 5.39 7.01 -4.24
CA VAL A 68 4.84 7.73 -3.09
C VAL A 68 4.58 6.77 -1.95
N GLY A 69 5.11 7.09 -0.75
CA GLY A 69 5.07 6.17 0.38
C GLY A 69 5.91 4.92 0.09
N CYS A 70 7.09 5.13 -0.48
CA CYS A 70 7.93 4.04 -1.01
C CYS A 70 8.47 3.07 0.06
N GLY A 71 8.35 3.42 1.35
CA GLY A 71 8.89 2.62 2.45
C GLY A 71 10.38 2.32 2.26
N GLU A 72 10.75 1.04 2.35
CA GLU A 72 12.13 0.57 2.10
C GLU A 72 12.50 0.49 0.60
N GLY A 73 11.69 1.07 -0.29
CA GLY A 73 12.01 1.25 -1.69
C GLY A 73 11.82 0.01 -2.57
N HIS A 74 11.09 -1.01 -2.13
CA HIS A 74 10.97 -2.27 -2.89
C HIS A 74 10.43 -2.07 -4.31
N LEU A 75 9.41 -1.23 -4.48
CA LEU A 75 8.83 -0.95 -5.80
C LEU A 75 9.75 -0.05 -6.63
N ALA A 76 10.24 1.06 -6.05
CA ALA A 76 11.15 1.96 -6.75
C ALA A 76 12.41 1.25 -7.25
N LEU A 77 13.02 0.37 -6.43
CA LEU A 77 14.17 -0.43 -6.82
C LEU A 77 13.84 -1.44 -7.92
N GLU A 78 12.66 -2.07 -7.88
CA GLU A 78 12.20 -2.97 -8.95
C GLU A 78 11.97 -2.22 -10.26
N VAL A 79 11.36 -1.04 -10.22
CA VAL A 79 11.18 -0.17 -11.41
C VAL A 79 12.54 0.25 -11.97
N ALA A 80 13.46 0.73 -11.12
CA ALA A 80 14.80 1.13 -11.54
C ALA A 80 15.59 -0.02 -12.20
N ARG A 81 15.45 -1.23 -11.67
CA ARG A 81 16.07 -2.43 -12.24
C ARG A 81 15.47 -2.81 -13.59
N ARG A 82 14.16 -2.70 -13.77
CA ARG A 82 13.45 -3.04 -15.01
C ARG A 82 13.67 -2.00 -16.10
N TYR A 83 13.81 -0.74 -15.71
CA TYR A 83 13.88 0.41 -16.61
C TYR A 83 15.12 1.26 -16.29
N PRO A 84 16.31 0.83 -16.72
CA PRO A 84 17.57 1.46 -16.33
C PRO A 84 17.74 2.89 -16.84
N ARG A 85 16.97 3.30 -17.85
CA ARG A 85 16.97 4.67 -18.40
C ARG A 85 15.96 5.59 -17.74
N ALA A 86 14.97 5.04 -17.03
CA ALA A 86 13.97 5.83 -16.32
C ALA A 86 14.60 6.58 -15.15
N ARG A 87 14.02 7.73 -14.76
CA ARG A 87 14.38 8.45 -13.53
C ARG A 87 13.38 8.07 -12.44
N VAL A 88 13.83 7.41 -11.40
CA VAL A 88 12.97 6.95 -10.29
C VAL A 88 13.24 7.81 -9.05
N VAL A 89 12.17 8.31 -8.44
CA VAL A 89 12.22 9.03 -7.17
C VAL A 89 11.26 8.37 -6.19
N GLY A 90 11.76 7.89 -5.05
CA GLY A 90 10.94 7.38 -3.95
C GLY A 90 10.83 8.42 -2.84
N ILE A 91 9.62 8.65 -2.33
CA ILE A 91 9.38 9.52 -1.18
C ILE A 91 8.62 8.77 -0.10
N ASP A 92 9.00 9.00 1.16
CA ASP A 92 8.28 8.50 2.34
C ASP A 92 8.47 9.47 3.52
N ALA A 93 7.47 9.58 4.36
CA ALA A 93 7.56 10.39 5.58
C ALA A 93 8.49 9.77 6.64
N ASP A 94 8.78 8.47 6.53
CA ASP A 94 9.64 7.72 7.45
C ASP A 94 11.12 7.82 7.08
N ALA A 95 11.87 8.65 7.81
CA ALA A 95 13.30 8.79 7.62
C ALA A 95 14.08 7.46 7.79
N THR A 96 13.60 6.53 8.66
CA THR A 96 14.25 5.24 8.87
C THR A 96 14.05 4.33 7.64
N ALA A 97 12.84 4.32 7.07
CA ALA A 97 12.56 3.59 5.85
C ALA A 97 13.38 4.13 4.68
N ILE A 98 13.45 5.45 4.51
CA ILE A 98 14.28 6.11 3.49
C ILE A 98 15.77 5.81 3.66
N ALA A 99 16.29 5.79 4.88
CA ALA A 99 17.68 5.39 5.13
C ALA A 99 17.95 3.94 4.69
N ALA A 100 17.03 3.02 4.97
CA ALA A 100 17.13 1.62 4.53
C ALA A 100 17.03 1.49 2.99
N ALA A 101 16.09 2.21 2.37
CA ALA A 101 15.95 2.25 0.91
C ALA A 101 17.23 2.78 0.24
N SER A 102 17.76 3.90 0.75
CA SER A 102 19.00 4.52 0.24
C SER A 102 20.22 3.61 0.38
N ALA A 103 20.32 2.86 1.48
CA ALA A 103 21.41 1.89 1.70
C ALA A 103 21.35 0.70 0.71
N SER A 104 20.20 0.46 0.09
CA SER A 104 19.99 -0.60 -0.90
C SER A 104 20.31 -0.17 -2.34
N VAL A 105 20.62 1.12 -2.57
CA VAL A 105 20.94 1.66 -3.90
C VAL A 105 22.37 1.26 -4.28
N THR A 106 22.52 0.65 -5.45
CA THR A 106 23.84 0.36 -6.02
C THR A 106 24.40 1.60 -6.75
N THR A 107 25.73 1.69 -6.81
CA THR A 107 26.40 2.80 -7.50
C THR A 107 25.96 2.89 -8.97
N GLY A 108 25.56 4.08 -9.41
CA GLY A 108 25.08 4.33 -10.76
C GLY A 108 23.61 3.98 -11.03
N ALA A 109 22.88 3.58 -10.00
CA ALA A 109 21.44 3.35 -10.13
C ALA A 109 20.69 4.66 -10.42
N ASN A 110 19.63 4.54 -11.22
CA ASN A 110 18.74 5.61 -11.66
C ASN A 110 17.62 5.94 -10.64
N VAL A 111 17.83 5.63 -9.38
CA VAL A 111 16.87 5.83 -8.28
C VAL A 111 17.45 6.68 -7.17
N ARG A 112 16.64 7.56 -6.60
CA ARG A 112 16.94 8.31 -5.37
C ARG A 112 15.78 8.28 -4.41
N PHE A 113 16.05 8.39 -3.12
CA PHE A 113 15.06 8.38 -2.05
C PHE A 113 15.15 9.65 -1.21
N LEU A 114 13.99 10.19 -0.80
CA LEU A 114 13.86 11.45 -0.08
C LEU A 114 12.83 11.32 1.04
N VAL A 115 13.14 11.89 2.20
CA VAL A 115 12.14 12.03 3.27
C VAL A 115 11.19 13.14 2.89
N HIS A 116 9.92 12.78 2.66
CA HIS A 116 8.88 13.74 2.33
C HIS A 116 7.50 13.21 2.68
N ASP A 117 6.67 14.05 3.27
CA ASP A 117 5.29 13.76 3.60
C ASP A 117 4.36 14.25 2.48
N THR A 118 3.70 13.33 1.79
CA THR A 118 2.82 13.62 0.66
C THR A 118 1.58 14.45 1.01
N ARG A 119 1.30 14.70 2.30
CA ARG A 119 0.32 15.70 2.74
C ARG A 119 0.72 17.13 2.38
N HIS A 120 1.98 17.35 2.07
CA HIS A 120 2.54 18.62 1.61
C HIS A 120 2.88 18.56 0.12
N PRO A 121 2.89 19.70 -0.58
CA PRO A 121 3.33 19.77 -1.97
C PRO A 121 4.75 19.21 -2.14
N ILE A 122 4.97 18.46 -3.22
CA ILE A 122 6.30 17.92 -3.52
C ILE A 122 7.22 19.08 -3.93
N PRO A 123 8.44 19.18 -3.34
CA PRO A 123 9.35 20.29 -3.60
C PRO A 123 9.71 20.44 -5.09
N ASP A 124 9.79 21.67 -5.59
CA ASP A 124 10.05 21.95 -7.00
C ASP A 124 11.40 21.40 -7.48
N ASP A 125 12.40 21.32 -6.60
CA ASP A 125 13.72 20.74 -6.92
C ASP A 125 13.70 19.20 -7.03
N VAL A 126 12.62 18.58 -6.62
CA VAL A 126 12.36 17.14 -6.76
C VAL A 126 11.59 16.83 -8.05
N VAL A 127 10.66 17.70 -8.41
CA VAL A 127 9.80 17.55 -9.61
C VAL A 127 10.62 17.85 -10.88
N PRO A 128 10.64 16.95 -11.88
CA PRO A 128 11.27 17.25 -13.17
C PRO A 128 10.60 18.44 -13.87
N ASP A 129 11.33 19.10 -14.77
CA ASP A 129 10.74 20.10 -15.67
C ASP A 129 9.57 19.48 -16.43
N GLY A 130 8.39 20.11 -16.30
CA GLY A 130 7.13 19.61 -16.89
C GLY A 130 6.37 18.57 -16.05
N GLY A 131 6.92 18.11 -14.93
CA GLY A 131 6.31 17.11 -14.01
C GLY A 131 6.80 15.69 -14.23
N PHE A 132 6.41 14.79 -13.33
CA PHE A 132 6.66 13.35 -13.50
C PHE A 132 5.74 12.76 -14.56
N ASP A 133 6.25 11.85 -15.39
CA ASP A 133 5.46 11.14 -16.39
C ASP A 133 4.53 10.09 -15.78
N ALA A 134 4.95 9.51 -14.65
CA ALA A 134 4.16 8.55 -13.90
C ALA A 134 4.31 8.76 -12.39
N ALA A 135 3.28 8.37 -11.64
CA ALA A 135 3.37 8.20 -10.18
C ALA A 135 2.74 6.87 -9.78
N VAL A 136 3.27 6.29 -8.72
CA VAL A 136 2.71 5.11 -8.08
C VAL A 136 2.55 5.37 -6.58
N ALA A 137 1.43 4.94 -6.00
CA ALA A 137 1.22 4.95 -4.56
C ALA A 137 0.65 3.59 -4.14
N TRP A 138 1.50 2.78 -3.51
CA TRP A 138 1.16 1.42 -3.13
C TRP A 138 0.88 1.34 -1.64
N MET A 139 -0.38 1.05 -1.26
CA MET A 139 -0.82 0.95 0.14
C MET A 139 -0.57 2.22 0.97
N VAL A 140 -0.80 3.39 0.39
CA VAL A 140 -0.54 4.70 1.01
C VAL A 140 -1.82 5.40 1.41
N LEU A 141 -2.79 5.53 0.49
CA LEU A 141 -3.98 6.36 0.70
C LEU A 141 -4.81 5.93 1.91
N LEU A 142 -4.78 4.66 2.28
CA LEU A 142 -5.51 4.16 3.44
C LEU A 142 -5.00 4.76 4.76
N TYR A 143 -3.74 5.24 4.81
CA TYR A 143 -3.13 5.85 6.00
C TYR A 143 -3.29 7.38 6.05
N LEU A 144 -3.82 7.98 4.98
CA LEU A 144 -3.91 9.43 4.87
C LEU A 144 -5.29 9.94 5.35
N PRO A 145 -5.35 10.83 6.34
CA PRO A 145 -6.60 11.45 6.78
C PRO A 145 -7.17 12.40 5.72
N ASP A 146 -6.32 13.16 5.02
CA ASP A 146 -6.68 14.01 3.89
C ASP A 146 -6.20 13.39 2.57
N ARG A 147 -7.00 12.49 2.03
CA ARG A 147 -6.74 11.83 0.75
C ARG A 147 -6.87 12.77 -0.43
N HIS A 148 -7.81 13.71 -0.34
CA HIS A 148 -8.02 14.68 -1.43
C HIS A 148 -6.83 15.62 -1.57
N GLY A 149 -6.34 16.19 -0.47
CA GLY A 149 -5.14 17.04 -0.47
C GLY A 149 -3.91 16.30 -1.01
N ALA A 150 -3.68 15.07 -0.55
CA ALA A 150 -2.57 14.24 -1.04
C ALA A 150 -2.67 13.95 -2.55
N LEU A 151 -3.84 13.57 -3.05
CA LEU A 151 -4.05 13.33 -4.49
C LEU A 151 -3.91 14.63 -5.32
N THR A 152 -4.31 15.77 -4.77
CA THR A 152 -4.11 17.09 -5.42
C THR A 152 -2.62 17.42 -5.52
N ASN A 153 -1.83 17.17 -4.46
CA ASN A 153 -0.39 17.35 -4.49
C ASN A 153 0.27 16.42 -5.53
N LEU A 154 -0.20 15.17 -5.64
CA LEU A 154 0.28 14.24 -6.68
C LEU A 154 -0.08 14.71 -8.08
N ALA A 155 -1.31 15.17 -8.29
CA ALA A 155 -1.71 15.73 -9.58
C ALA A 155 -0.85 16.95 -9.97
N ALA A 156 -0.51 17.80 -9.00
CA ALA A 156 0.36 18.95 -9.26
C ALA A 156 1.79 18.54 -9.66
N ALA A 157 2.32 17.46 -9.12
CA ALA A 157 3.66 16.96 -9.41
C ALA A 157 3.76 16.15 -10.73
N LEU A 158 2.64 15.66 -11.28
CA LEU A 158 2.61 14.92 -12.54
C LEU A 158 2.60 15.89 -13.73
N ALA A 159 3.15 15.46 -14.85
CA ALA A 159 2.98 16.11 -16.15
C ALA A 159 1.52 16.04 -16.60
N ARG A 160 1.08 16.98 -17.48
CA ARG A 160 -0.24 16.86 -18.12
C ARG A 160 -0.30 15.56 -18.94
N GLY A 161 -1.36 14.77 -18.73
CA GLY A 161 -1.47 13.43 -19.30
C GLY A 161 -0.65 12.37 -18.60
N GLY A 162 0.16 12.73 -17.60
CA GLY A 162 0.90 11.79 -16.76
C GLY A 162 -0.03 10.82 -16.02
N VAL A 163 0.47 9.63 -15.72
CA VAL A 163 -0.34 8.52 -15.20
C VAL A 163 -0.11 8.26 -13.73
N LEU A 164 -1.17 7.84 -13.06
CA LEU A 164 -1.16 7.42 -11.66
C LEU A 164 -1.58 5.96 -11.56
N LEU A 165 -0.77 5.13 -10.90
CA LEU A 165 -1.15 3.80 -10.43
C LEU A 165 -1.34 3.84 -8.92
N LEU A 166 -2.51 3.45 -8.46
CA LEU A 166 -2.79 3.24 -7.05
C LEU A 166 -2.99 1.76 -6.76
N GLY A 167 -2.30 1.26 -5.76
CA GLY A 167 -2.53 -0.05 -5.16
C GLY A 167 -3.09 0.12 -3.75
N ASN A 168 -4.27 -0.44 -3.49
CA ASN A 168 -4.94 -0.36 -2.19
C ASN A 168 -5.65 -1.66 -1.85
N ILE A 169 -6.32 -1.69 -0.72
CA ILE A 169 -7.18 -2.77 -0.28
C ILE A 169 -8.63 -2.30 -0.19
N PRO A 170 -9.62 -3.17 -0.48
CA PRO A 170 -11.03 -2.93 -0.19
C PRO A 170 -11.30 -2.98 1.31
N ASP A 171 -12.54 -2.68 1.71
CA ASP A 171 -12.98 -2.73 3.12
C ASP A 171 -12.80 -4.11 3.76
N GLN A 172 -12.97 -5.17 2.96
CA GLN A 172 -12.65 -6.55 3.34
C GLN A 172 -11.54 -7.09 2.41
N PRO A 173 -10.28 -6.87 2.77
CA PRO A 173 -9.16 -7.23 1.88
C PRO A 173 -8.90 -8.74 1.84
N MET A 174 -9.31 -9.47 2.85
CA MET A 174 -9.02 -10.90 2.98
C MET A 174 -10.18 -11.61 3.68
N ASP A 175 -10.57 -12.72 3.10
CA ASP A 175 -11.57 -13.64 3.63
C ASP A 175 -10.93 -15.01 3.78
N VAL A 176 -11.06 -15.63 4.94
CA VAL A 176 -10.58 -16.99 5.23
C VAL A 176 -11.70 -17.71 5.95
N ASP A 177 -12.13 -18.83 5.41
CA ASP A 177 -13.20 -19.67 5.97
C ASP A 177 -12.69 -20.43 7.20
N HIS A 178 -12.43 -19.68 8.26
CA HIS A 178 -12.03 -20.20 9.57
C HIS A 178 -12.61 -19.33 10.69
N PRO A 179 -13.31 -19.89 11.70
CA PRO A 179 -13.95 -19.11 12.76
C PRO A 179 -13.02 -18.09 13.44
N SER A 180 -11.77 -18.46 13.67
CA SER A 180 -10.77 -17.58 14.28
C SER A 180 -10.35 -16.44 13.35
N ALA A 181 -10.26 -16.68 12.04
CA ALA A 181 -9.97 -15.63 11.07
C ALA A 181 -11.13 -14.62 11.02
N VAL A 182 -12.35 -15.09 11.00
CA VAL A 182 -13.56 -14.25 11.02
C VAL A 182 -13.61 -13.39 12.28
N ALA A 183 -13.34 -13.99 13.46
CA ALA A 183 -13.36 -13.24 14.73
C ALA A 183 -12.33 -12.10 14.74
N ILE A 184 -11.09 -12.39 14.35
CA ILE A 184 -10.02 -11.37 14.30
C ILE A 184 -10.28 -10.35 13.19
N ALA A 185 -10.73 -10.77 11.99
CA ALA A 185 -11.02 -9.85 10.89
C ALA A 185 -12.13 -8.88 11.25
N THR A 186 -13.19 -9.33 11.94
CA THR A 186 -14.26 -8.47 12.43
C THR A 186 -13.73 -7.41 13.41
N ALA A 187 -12.93 -7.82 14.40
CA ALA A 187 -12.31 -6.89 15.33
C ALA A 187 -11.33 -5.95 14.63
N GLY A 188 -10.55 -6.45 13.67
CA GLY A 188 -9.62 -5.67 12.86
C GLY A 188 -10.33 -4.58 12.03
N GLN A 189 -11.44 -4.92 11.38
CA GLN A 189 -12.24 -3.96 10.63
C GLN A 189 -12.80 -2.85 11.53
N GLN A 190 -13.33 -3.20 12.69
CA GLN A 190 -13.79 -2.23 13.68
C GLN A 190 -12.63 -1.33 14.18
N ALA A 191 -11.45 -1.91 14.36
CA ALA A 191 -10.27 -1.16 14.78
C ALA A 191 -9.84 -0.16 13.71
N LEU A 192 -9.79 -0.55 12.44
CA LEU A 192 -9.48 0.33 11.32
C LEU A 192 -10.48 1.48 11.21
N GLN A 193 -11.78 1.21 11.38
CA GLN A 193 -12.81 2.23 11.40
C GLN A 193 -12.60 3.24 12.55
N ARG A 194 -12.26 2.76 13.75
CA ARG A 194 -12.01 3.63 14.92
C ARG A 194 -10.82 4.58 14.72
N VAL A 195 -9.80 4.16 13.99
CA VAL A 195 -8.64 5.00 13.69
C VAL A 195 -8.78 5.80 12.38
N GLY A 196 -9.98 5.79 11.77
CA GLY A 196 -10.26 6.54 10.55
C GLY A 196 -9.67 5.93 9.27
N MET A 197 -9.19 4.69 9.35
CA MET A 197 -8.67 3.94 8.22
C MET A 197 -9.81 3.08 7.66
N ILE A 198 -10.42 3.54 6.61
CA ILE A 198 -11.46 2.82 5.88
C ILE A 198 -10.94 2.40 4.51
N GLY A 199 -11.49 1.32 3.97
CA GLY A 199 -11.23 0.90 2.59
C GLY A 199 -11.63 1.98 1.59
N LEU A 200 -11.13 1.84 0.38
CA LEU A 200 -11.23 2.88 -0.66
C LEU A 200 -12.16 2.46 -1.81
N GLU A 201 -12.94 1.39 -1.61
CA GLU A 201 -13.67 0.73 -2.68
C GLU A 201 -14.72 1.64 -3.36
N HIS A 202 -15.40 2.48 -2.59
CA HIS A 202 -16.59 3.19 -3.08
C HIS A 202 -16.34 4.63 -3.54
N ASP A 203 -15.29 5.29 -3.07
CA ASP A 203 -15.09 6.74 -3.25
C ASP A 203 -13.88 7.12 -4.10
N LEU A 204 -13.11 6.16 -4.58
CA LEU A 204 -11.83 6.44 -5.23
C LEU A 204 -11.99 7.18 -6.57
N GLY A 205 -12.96 6.79 -7.38
CA GLY A 205 -13.23 7.44 -8.67
C GLY A 205 -13.66 8.91 -8.56
N PRO A 206 -14.69 9.24 -7.76
CA PRO A 206 -15.07 10.62 -7.48
C PRO A 206 -13.92 11.43 -6.88
N LEU A 207 -13.20 10.86 -5.91
CA LEU A 207 -12.07 11.51 -5.24
C LEU A 207 -10.95 11.88 -6.22
N LEU A 208 -10.58 10.95 -7.11
CA LEU A 208 -9.57 11.17 -8.15
C LEU A 208 -10.01 12.26 -9.13
N ARG A 209 -11.27 12.25 -9.59
CA ARG A 209 -11.77 13.28 -10.49
C ARG A 209 -11.74 14.68 -9.84
N GLN A 210 -12.09 14.78 -8.57
CA GLN A 210 -12.00 16.04 -7.81
C GLN A 210 -10.56 16.53 -7.68
N ALA A 211 -9.59 15.62 -7.57
CA ALA A 211 -8.17 15.93 -7.50
C ALA A 211 -7.52 16.22 -8.87
N GLY A 212 -8.28 16.21 -9.98
CA GLY A 212 -7.79 16.57 -11.32
C GLY A 212 -7.34 15.38 -12.17
N PHE A 213 -7.82 14.17 -11.86
CA PHE A 213 -7.57 12.99 -12.69
C PHE A 213 -8.76 12.63 -13.57
N ALA A 214 -8.49 12.06 -14.73
CA ALA A 214 -9.44 11.51 -15.68
C ALA A 214 -9.12 10.04 -16.00
N ASP A 215 -9.90 9.41 -16.87
CA ASP A 215 -9.69 8.05 -17.36
C ASP A 215 -9.51 7.03 -16.22
N VAL A 216 -10.29 7.19 -15.14
CA VAL A 216 -10.16 6.37 -13.93
C VAL A 216 -10.73 4.97 -14.18
N THR A 217 -9.89 3.96 -14.01
CA THR A 217 -10.26 2.54 -14.13
C THR A 217 -9.75 1.79 -12.90
N THR A 218 -10.64 1.06 -12.23
CA THR A 218 -10.29 0.21 -11.08
C THR A 218 -10.60 -1.25 -11.40
N VAL A 219 -9.67 -2.12 -11.08
CA VAL A 219 -9.84 -3.58 -11.12
C VAL A 219 -9.56 -4.16 -9.74
N VAL A 220 -10.22 -5.30 -9.46
CA VAL A 220 -10.14 -5.99 -8.17
C VAL A 220 -9.69 -7.43 -8.41
N PRO A 221 -8.37 -7.67 -8.57
CA PRO A 221 -7.87 -9.03 -8.66
C PRO A 221 -8.15 -9.80 -7.36
N ARG A 222 -8.40 -11.09 -7.51
CA ARG A 222 -8.69 -12.01 -6.42
C ARG A 222 -7.65 -13.12 -6.39
N TYR A 223 -7.17 -13.42 -5.22
CA TYR A 223 -6.15 -14.44 -4.99
C TYR A 223 -6.73 -15.50 -4.05
N LEU A 224 -6.59 -16.77 -4.42
CA LEU A 224 -6.98 -17.86 -3.53
C LEU A 224 -6.07 -17.90 -2.30
N VAL A 225 -6.68 -18.04 -1.14
CA VAL A 225 -6.00 -18.15 0.16
C VAL A 225 -6.21 -19.57 0.69
N GLY A 226 -5.11 -20.28 0.95
CA GLY A 226 -5.17 -21.69 1.36
C GLY A 226 -5.33 -22.67 0.20
N GLY A 227 -5.78 -23.88 0.50
CA GLY A 227 -5.94 -24.97 -0.46
C GLY A 227 -4.65 -25.63 -0.91
N ALA A 228 -4.75 -26.50 -1.92
CA ALA A 228 -3.67 -27.38 -2.34
C ALA A 228 -2.56 -26.71 -3.18
N THR A 229 -2.77 -25.46 -3.63
CA THR A 229 -1.79 -24.77 -4.47
C THR A 229 -0.71 -24.08 -3.63
N ILE A 230 0.52 -24.10 -4.13
CA ILE A 230 1.63 -23.37 -3.49
C ILE A 230 1.30 -21.89 -3.33
N SER A 231 0.67 -21.26 -4.33
CA SER A 231 0.24 -19.86 -4.27
C SER A 231 -0.76 -19.64 -3.13
N GLY A 232 -1.80 -20.45 -3.03
CA GLY A 232 -2.81 -20.33 -1.96
C GLY A 232 -2.21 -20.50 -0.56
N GLN A 233 -1.27 -21.42 -0.38
CA GLN A 233 -0.57 -21.60 0.89
C GLN A 233 0.29 -20.38 1.24
N ARG A 234 0.96 -19.76 0.28
CA ARG A 234 1.71 -18.52 0.48
C ARG A 234 0.80 -17.36 0.85
N TRP A 235 -0.37 -17.26 0.23
CA TRP A 235 -1.39 -16.26 0.60
C TRP A 235 -1.94 -16.50 2.00
N TYR A 236 -2.14 -17.76 2.40
CA TYR A 236 -2.52 -18.08 3.77
C TYR A 236 -1.45 -17.67 4.79
N ALA A 237 -0.19 -17.92 4.49
CA ALA A 237 0.93 -17.47 5.35
C ALA A 237 0.96 -15.94 5.49
N LEU A 238 0.66 -15.19 4.41
CA LEU A 238 0.52 -13.73 4.49
C LEU A 238 -0.70 -13.32 5.33
N ALA A 239 -1.83 -14.04 5.22
CA ALA A 239 -3.02 -13.79 6.04
C ALA A 239 -2.69 -13.90 7.54
N VAL A 240 -2.04 -14.97 7.93
CA VAL A 240 -1.61 -15.21 9.32
C VAL A 240 -0.61 -14.13 9.77
N ALA A 241 0.32 -13.72 8.91
CA ALA A 241 1.27 -12.65 9.22
C ALA A 241 0.58 -11.29 9.41
N ASN A 242 -0.42 -10.96 8.58
CA ASN A 242 -1.24 -9.74 8.72
C ASN A 242 -2.04 -9.74 10.03
N ILE A 243 -2.64 -10.88 10.36
CA ILE A 243 -3.36 -11.06 11.64
C ILE A 243 -2.39 -10.84 12.80
N ARG A 244 -1.22 -11.45 12.79
CA ARG A 244 -0.20 -11.25 13.84
C ARG A 244 0.18 -9.78 14.00
N ALA A 245 0.43 -9.07 12.92
CA ALA A 245 0.77 -7.65 12.92
C ALA A 245 -0.37 -6.77 13.45
N GLY A 246 -1.62 -7.16 13.19
CA GLY A 246 -2.82 -6.44 13.62
C GLY A 246 -3.10 -6.49 15.12
N LYS A 247 -2.45 -7.35 15.90
CA LYS A 247 -2.69 -7.48 17.34
C LYS A 247 -2.57 -6.17 18.08
N ARG A 248 -1.50 -5.41 17.82
CA ARG A 248 -1.27 -4.12 18.45
C ARG A 248 -2.45 -3.16 18.26
N LEU A 249 -3.03 -3.13 17.08
CA LEU A 249 -4.16 -2.28 16.78
C LEU A 249 -5.43 -2.75 17.49
N VAL A 250 -5.74 -4.04 17.40
CA VAL A 250 -6.99 -4.62 17.92
C VAL A 250 -7.00 -4.67 19.44
N VAL A 251 -5.91 -5.14 20.04
CA VAL A 251 -5.79 -5.42 21.48
C VAL A 251 -5.34 -4.18 22.24
N ASP A 252 -4.14 -3.66 21.90
CA ASP A 252 -3.52 -2.65 22.76
C ASP A 252 -4.16 -1.28 22.58
N ALA A 253 -4.49 -0.95 21.34
CA ALA A 253 -4.97 0.36 20.99
C ALA A 253 -6.49 0.51 21.07
N CYS A 254 -7.20 -0.35 20.35
CA CYS A 254 -8.65 -0.25 20.24
C CYS A 254 -9.39 -1.07 21.31
N ARG A 255 -8.71 -1.97 22.01
CA ARG A 255 -9.28 -2.84 23.06
C ARG A 255 -10.57 -3.54 22.63
N LEU A 256 -10.57 -4.06 21.40
CA LEU A 256 -11.72 -4.74 20.80
C LEU A 256 -11.72 -6.26 21.07
N MET A 257 -10.61 -6.79 21.52
CA MET A 257 -10.45 -8.19 21.91
C MET A 257 -9.44 -8.27 23.06
N ASP A 258 -9.64 -9.20 23.97
CA ASP A 258 -8.65 -9.52 25.01
C ASP A 258 -7.40 -10.16 24.39
N SER A 259 -6.22 -9.90 24.99
CA SER A 259 -4.96 -10.44 24.47
C SER A 259 -4.93 -11.98 24.45
N THR A 260 -5.48 -12.62 25.49
CA THR A 260 -5.53 -14.09 25.59
C THR A 260 -6.44 -14.69 24.51
N ASP A 261 -7.59 -14.04 24.25
CA ASP A 261 -8.49 -14.48 23.20
C ASP A 261 -7.88 -14.28 21.82
N TYR A 262 -7.20 -13.13 21.59
CA TYR A 262 -6.50 -12.90 20.34
C TYR A 262 -5.42 -13.95 20.07
N ASP A 263 -4.59 -14.23 21.08
CA ASP A 263 -3.51 -15.22 20.95
C ASP A 263 -4.06 -16.62 20.72
N ARG A 264 -5.16 -16.98 21.38
CA ARG A 264 -5.84 -18.26 21.14
C ARG A 264 -6.33 -18.40 19.71
N HIS A 265 -6.96 -17.36 19.14
CA HIS A 265 -7.40 -17.37 17.75
C HIS A 265 -6.23 -17.39 16.77
N LEU A 266 -5.18 -16.60 17.03
CA LEU A 266 -3.97 -16.60 16.21
C LEU A 266 -3.29 -17.98 16.22
N ASP A 267 -3.19 -18.61 17.39
CA ASP A 267 -2.58 -19.92 17.55
C ASP A 267 -3.36 -21.02 16.79
N GLN A 268 -4.68 -20.96 16.83
CA GLN A 268 -5.53 -21.85 16.03
C GLN A 268 -5.27 -21.69 14.52
N LEU A 269 -5.05 -20.47 14.02
CA LEU A 269 -4.73 -20.23 12.62
C LEU A 269 -3.31 -20.68 12.26
N ILE A 270 -2.34 -20.47 13.14
CA ILE A 270 -0.95 -20.92 12.91
C ILE A 270 -0.88 -22.44 12.77
N HIS A 271 -1.66 -23.17 13.57
CA HIS A 271 -1.66 -24.64 13.58
C HIS A 271 -2.67 -25.25 12.60
N ALA A 272 -3.56 -24.45 12.02
CA ALA A 272 -4.50 -24.95 11.00
C ALA A 272 -3.73 -25.28 9.71
N PRO A 273 -3.91 -26.49 9.14
CA PRO A 273 -3.28 -26.82 7.88
C PRO A 273 -3.77 -25.90 6.74
N ALA A 274 -2.86 -25.22 6.06
CA ALA A 274 -3.21 -24.32 4.96
C ALA A 274 -3.95 -25.06 3.83
N LEU A 275 -3.73 -26.37 3.69
CA LEU A 275 -4.42 -27.24 2.73
C LEU A 275 -5.93 -27.32 2.96
N ASP A 276 -6.35 -27.24 4.21
CA ASP A 276 -7.76 -27.38 4.63
C ASP A 276 -8.47 -26.02 4.71
N GLN A 277 -7.77 -24.92 4.43
CA GLN A 277 -8.33 -23.60 4.47
C GLN A 277 -8.75 -23.14 3.08
N SER A 278 -9.78 -22.32 3.01
CA SER A 278 -10.25 -21.67 1.79
C SER A 278 -10.52 -20.20 2.07
N GLY A 279 -10.31 -19.37 1.05
CA GLY A 279 -10.60 -17.96 1.15
C GLY A 279 -10.11 -17.19 -0.05
N GLU A 280 -10.31 -15.87 0.00
CA GLU A 280 -9.86 -14.94 -1.03
C GLU A 280 -9.13 -13.75 -0.42
N ALA A 281 -8.04 -13.31 -1.07
CA ALA A 281 -7.47 -11.99 -0.85
C ALA A 281 -7.81 -11.10 -2.05
N ARG A 282 -8.11 -9.82 -1.78
CA ARG A 282 -8.50 -8.84 -2.78
C ARG A 282 -7.65 -7.59 -2.66
N PHE A 283 -7.28 -7.04 -3.80
CA PHE A 283 -6.59 -5.75 -3.90
C PHE A 283 -7.31 -4.85 -4.89
N LEU A 284 -7.10 -3.55 -4.77
CA LEU A 284 -7.60 -2.55 -5.70
C LEU A 284 -6.42 -2.00 -6.49
N PHE A 285 -6.46 -2.16 -7.81
CA PHE A 285 -5.52 -1.49 -8.71
C PHE A 285 -6.31 -0.43 -9.49
N THR A 286 -5.96 0.82 -9.27
CA THR A 286 -6.61 1.93 -9.96
C THR A 286 -5.59 2.66 -10.82
N LEU A 287 -5.93 2.80 -12.09
CA LEU A 287 -5.22 3.61 -13.06
C LEU A 287 -5.99 4.90 -13.27
N ALA A 288 -5.29 6.02 -13.37
CA ALA A 288 -5.85 7.31 -13.69
C ALA A 288 -4.84 8.15 -14.48
N ARG A 289 -5.31 9.17 -15.20
CA ARG A 289 -4.48 10.10 -15.95
C ARG A 289 -4.72 11.51 -15.47
N ARG A 290 -3.68 12.32 -15.29
CA ARG A 290 -3.81 13.74 -15.01
C ARG A 290 -4.50 14.44 -16.18
N ALA A 291 -5.58 15.18 -15.89
CA ALA A 291 -6.35 15.93 -16.87
C ALA A 291 -5.58 17.14 -17.47
#